data_ea6d4a281414f018b3c7bc80def6aa36
#
_entry.id   ea6d4a281414f018b3c7bc80def6aa36
#
_cell.length_a   1.000
_cell.length_b   1.000
_cell.length_c   1.000
_cell.angle_alpha   90.00
_cell.angle_beta   90.00
_cell.angle_gamma   90.00
#
_symmetry.space_group_name_H-M   'P 1'
#
loop_
_entity.id
_entity.type
_entity.pdbx_description
1 polymer ?
#
loop_
_entity_poly.entity_id
_entity_poly.type
_entity_poly.pdbx_seq_one_letter_code
_entity_poly.pdbx_strand_id
1 'polypeptide(L)'
;AMPLSESVVLGLSKLNQVKHIDADSQLAIVEPGVRNIAISEAVASYGLYYAPDPSSQIACSIGGNVAENSGGVHCLKYGLTVHNVEAVKILTIDGEELILSRSDQGLGLLALMNGSEGLLGVIVEITVKLTKTPNLARVVMAGFDSVRDCANAVANIIRAGVIPAGLEMMDSFAIEAAEGFAQVGYPLDAQALLLCELDGTEAEVRSELDVVLKVLSGASSIKVSDNEQERLDLWKGRKSAFPAVGRLSPDYYCMDGTIPRRHLADMLEKINELSKKYQLR
;
A
#
# COMPACT_ATOMS: atom_id res chain seq x y z
N ALA A 1 9.03 -4.54 16.42
CA ALA A 1 9.95 -5.46 17.11
C ALA A 1 9.47 -5.66 18.55
N MET A 2 9.67 -6.84 19.08
CA MET A 2 9.35 -7.19 20.48
C MET A 2 10.58 -6.91 21.34
N PRO A 3 10.49 -6.08 22.39
CA PRO A 3 11.64 -5.82 23.24
C PRO A 3 12.03 -7.07 24.03
N LEU A 4 13.34 -7.29 24.19
CA LEU A 4 13.86 -8.34 25.06
C LEU A 4 13.75 -7.93 26.53
N SER A 5 13.81 -8.92 27.44
CA SER A 5 14.00 -8.62 28.86
C SER A 5 15.31 -7.81 29.03
N GLU A 6 15.32 -6.83 29.91
CA GLU A 6 16.47 -5.94 30.17
C GLU A 6 16.82 -4.99 29.00
N SER A 7 15.93 -4.80 28.03
CA SER A 7 16.11 -3.80 26.97
C SER A 7 15.41 -2.48 27.28
N VAL A 8 15.89 -1.40 26.64
CA VAL A 8 15.28 -0.08 26.72
C VAL A 8 14.44 0.14 25.46
N VAL A 9 13.19 0.55 25.64
CA VAL A 9 12.32 0.96 24.53
C VAL A 9 12.44 2.47 24.34
N LEU A 10 12.96 2.88 23.18
CA LEU A 10 13.05 4.29 22.79
C LEU A 10 11.77 4.70 22.04
N GLY A 11 10.90 5.48 22.69
CA GLY A 11 9.68 6.00 22.10
C GLY A 11 9.94 7.27 21.30
N LEU A 12 9.68 7.25 19.98
CA LEU A 12 9.87 8.40 19.08
C LEU A 12 8.58 9.21 18.83
N SER A 13 7.47 8.87 19.46
CA SER A 13 6.15 9.47 19.21
C SER A 13 6.06 10.97 19.53
N LYS A 14 6.99 11.51 20.30
CA LYS A 14 7.08 12.95 20.59
C LYS A 14 7.79 13.74 19.47
N LEU A 15 8.54 13.08 18.60
CA LEU A 15 9.14 13.66 17.40
C LEU A 15 8.10 13.56 16.27
N ASN A 16 7.10 14.44 16.26
CA ASN A 16 5.90 14.32 15.41
C ASN A 16 5.56 15.61 14.63
N GLN A 17 6.57 16.45 14.36
CA GLN A 17 6.37 17.69 13.62
C GLN A 17 6.64 17.53 12.13
N VAL A 18 5.79 18.15 11.29
CA VAL A 18 6.11 18.50 9.91
C VAL A 18 6.93 19.77 9.96
N LYS A 19 8.25 19.65 9.80
CA LYS A 19 9.21 20.74 10.05
C LYS A 19 9.27 21.77 8.92
N HIS A 20 9.15 21.28 7.68
CA HIS A 20 9.24 22.10 6.49
C HIS A 20 8.47 21.48 5.33
N ILE A 21 7.85 22.32 4.51
CA ILE A 21 7.22 21.93 3.25
C ILE A 21 7.78 22.81 2.15
N ASP A 22 8.42 22.21 1.17
CA ASP A 22 8.85 22.85 -0.07
C ASP A 22 7.93 22.33 -1.20
N ALA A 23 6.87 23.09 -1.46
CA ALA A 23 5.87 22.72 -2.46
C ALA A 23 6.41 22.78 -3.89
N ASP A 24 7.34 23.69 -4.16
CA ASP A 24 7.94 23.87 -5.49
C ASP A 24 8.84 22.67 -5.84
N SER A 25 9.67 22.23 -4.88
CA SER A 25 10.52 21.04 -5.02
C SER A 25 9.77 19.74 -4.75
N GLN A 26 8.50 19.80 -4.31
CA GLN A 26 7.68 18.65 -3.93
C GLN A 26 8.35 17.77 -2.85
N LEU A 27 8.83 18.42 -1.80
CA LEU A 27 9.48 17.78 -0.66
C LEU A 27 8.83 18.21 0.65
N ALA A 28 8.88 17.34 1.65
CA ALA A 28 8.62 17.72 3.03
C ALA A 28 9.65 17.11 3.96
N ILE A 29 10.02 17.86 4.99
CA ILE A 29 10.90 17.41 6.09
C ILE A 29 10.03 17.16 7.29
N VAL A 30 10.06 15.93 7.77
CA VAL A 30 9.18 15.45 8.84
C VAL A 30 9.97 14.69 9.91
N GLU A 31 9.47 14.69 11.13
CA GLU A 31 9.99 13.88 12.22
C GLU A 31 9.43 12.45 12.18
N PRO A 32 10.13 11.44 12.70
CA PRO A 32 9.80 10.03 12.56
C PRO A 32 8.47 9.61 13.17
N GLY A 33 7.98 10.32 14.17
CA GLY A 33 6.69 10.05 14.83
C GLY A 33 5.48 10.64 14.11
N VAL A 34 5.66 11.39 13.01
CA VAL A 34 4.55 11.89 12.19
C VAL A 34 3.79 10.70 11.60
N ARG A 35 2.46 10.70 11.73
CA ARG A 35 1.61 9.67 11.11
C ARG A 35 1.71 9.77 9.58
N ASN A 36 1.72 8.63 8.92
CA ASN A 36 1.80 8.58 7.45
C ASN A 36 0.74 9.49 6.81
N ILE A 37 -0.54 9.36 7.17
CA ILE A 37 -1.64 10.17 6.63
C ILE A 37 -1.47 11.67 6.90
N ALA A 38 -0.90 12.04 8.04
CA ALA A 38 -0.74 13.43 8.44
C ALA A 38 0.19 14.22 7.51
N ILE A 39 1.10 13.54 6.79
CA ILE A 39 1.94 14.16 5.77
C ILE A 39 1.04 14.66 4.62
N SER A 40 0.17 13.81 4.10
CA SER A 40 -0.78 14.15 3.04
C SER A 40 -1.75 15.25 3.48
N GLU A 41 -2.26 15.17 4.73
CA GLU A 41 -3.12 16.21 5.31
C GLU A 41 -2.41 17.58 5.35
N ALA A 42 -1.13 17.62 5.74
CA ALA A 42 -0.36 18.86 5.85
C ALA A 42 -0.06 19.51 4.50
N VAL A 43 0.05 18.72 3.41
CA VAL A 43 0.41 19.24 2.08
C VAL A 43 -0.77 19.36 1.12
N ALA A 44 -1.99 18.98 1.54
CA ALA A 44 -3.20 18.97 0.71
C ALA A 44 -3.52 20.34 0.10
N SER A 45 -3.31 21.45 0.83
CA SER A 45 -3.55 22.80 0.35
C SER A 45 -2.64 23.20 -0.83
N TYR A 46 -1.54 22.50 -1.05
CA TYR A 46 -0.63 22.67 -2.18
C TYR A 46 -0.99 21.78 -3.38
N GLY A 47 -2.06 20.98 -3.30
CA GLY A 47 -2.41 19.99 -4.30
C GLY A 47 -1.42 18.82 -4.35
N LEU A 48 -0.78 18.51 -3.23
CA LEU A 48 0.22 17.46 -3.06
C LEU A 48 -0.24 16.41 -2.05
N TYR A 49 0.36 15.21 -2.12
CA TYR A 49 0.20 14.14 -1.14
C TYR A 49 1.46 13.28 -1.05
N TYR A 50 1.55 12.47 0.01
CA TYR A 50 2.57 11.44 0.17
C TYR A 50 2.01 10.11 -0.34
N ALA A 51 2.63 9.56 -1.39
CA ALA A 51 2.04 8.45 -2.15
C ALA A 51 2.00 7.09 -1.43
N PRO A 52 3.03 6.63 -0.69
CA PRO A 52 2.97 5.36 0.03
C PRO A 52 1.87 5.37 1.10
N ASP A 53 0.89 4.46 0.96
CA ASP A 53 -0.33 4.44 1.75
C ASP A 53 -0.62 3.07 2.39
N PRO A 54 0.21 2.59 3.33
CA PRO A 54 -0.07 1.35 4.03
C PRO A 54 -1.48 1.36 4.64
N SER A 55 -2.13 0.20 4.73
CA SER A 55 -3.49 0.10 5.30
C SER A 55 -3.58 0.67 6.72
N SER A 56 -2.46 0.71 7.43
CA SER A 56 -2.30 1.30 8.76
C SER A 56 -1.98 2.80 8.75
N GLN A 57 -2.04 3.51 7.62
CA GLN A 57 -1.60 4.91 7.47
C GLN A 57 -2.19 5.89 8.50
N ILE A 58 -3.37 5.60 9.04
CA ILE A 58 -4.02 6.41 10.08
C ILE A 58 -3.32 6.30 11.45
N ALA A 59 -2.51 5.28 11.66
CA ALA A 59 -1.87 4.95 12.93
C ALA A 59 -0.36 4.81 12.83
N CYS A 60 0.18 4.29 11.72
CA CYS A 60 1.62 4.08 11.56
C CYS A 60 2.38 5.41 11.41
N SER A 61 3.63 5.42 11.87
CA SER A 61 4.52 6.57 11.76
C SER A 61 5.44 6.46 10.55
N ILE A 62 5.88 7.60 10.03
CA ILE A 62 6.79 7.64 8.87
C ILE A 62 8.15 7.01 9.19
N GLY A 63 8.66 7.15 10.42
CA GLY A 63 9.89 6.49 10.86
C GLY A 63 9.76 4.97 10.84
N GLY A 64 8.60 4.43 11.27
CA GLY A 64 8.27 3.01 11.13
C GLY A 64 8.17 2.59 9.67
N ASN A 65 7.54 3.40 8.82
CA ASN A 65 7.47 3.09 7.38
C ASN A 65 8.86 3.01 6.73
N VAL A 66 9.80 3.88 7.10
CA VAL A 66 11.19 3.78 6.62
C VAL A 66 11.86 2.53 7.17
N ALA A 67 11.74 2.27 8.48
CA ALA A 67 12.38 1.11 9.11
C ALA A 67 11.91 -0.23 8.50
N GLU A 68 10.63 -0.33 8.10
CA GLU A 68 10.05 -1.53 7.49
C GLU A 68 10.04 -1.50 5.94
N ASN A 69 10.44 -0.39 5.32
CA ASN A 69 10.24 -0.15 3.89
C ASN A 69 8.80 -0.41 3.45
N SER A 70 7.85 0.15 4.17
CA SER A 70 6.42 -0.14 3.99
C SER A 70 5.93 0.15 2.58
N GLY A 71 5.05 -0.71 2.09
CA GLY A 71 4.28 -0.49 0.88
C GLY A 71 2.84 -0.04 1.19
N GLY A 72 1.99 -0.09 0.18
CA GLY A 72 0.56 0.20 0.27
C GLY A 72 -0.14 -0.22 -1.00
N VAL A 73 -1.44 0.04 -1.11
CA VAL A 73 -2.24 -0.36 -2.28
C VAL A 73 -1.79 0.34 -3.56
N HIS A 74 -1.15 1.50 -3.44
CA HIS A 74 -0.69 2.31 -4.57
C HIS A 74 0.79 2.11 -4.94
N CYS A 75 1.50 1.17 -4.29
CA CYS A 75 2.94 0.97 -4.52
C CYS A 75 3.26 0.42 -5.92
N LEU A 76 2.30 -0.17 -6.64
CA LEU A 76 2.49 -0.63 -8.01
C LEU A 76 2.90 0.52 -8.95
N LYS A 77 2.26 1.68 -8.83
CA LYS A 77 2.53 2.87 -9.64
C LYS A 77 3.53 3.81 -8.97
N TYR A 78 3.38 4.03 -7.67
CA TYR A 78 4.11 5.07 -6.95
C TYR A 78 5.30 4.56 -6.15
N GLY A 79 5.49 3.25 -6.06
CA GLY A 79 6.61 2.63 -5.37
C GLY A 79 6.42 2.52 -3.85
N LEU A 80 7.39 1.88 -3.23
CA LEU A 80 7.50 1.68 -1.78
C LEU A 80 8.06 2.93 -1.10
N THR A 81 8.19 2.90 0.23
CA THR A 81 8.80 3.97 1.03
C THR A 81 10.19 4.35 0.50
N VAL A 82 11.05 3.37 0.17
CA VAL A 82 12.41 3.63 -0.37
C VAL A 82 12.42 4.47 -1.65
N HIS A 83 11.35 4.42 -2.46
CA HIS A 83 11.24 5.21 -3.68
C HIS A 83 10.78 6.66 -3.43
N ASN A 84 10.22 6.91 -2.23
CA ASN A 84 9.58 8.16 -1.85
C ASN A 84 10.28 8.87 -0.67
N VAL A 85 11.49 8.41 -0.30
CA VAL A 85 12.37 9.05 0.68
C VAL A 85 13.60 9.60 -0.03
N GLU A 86 13.89 10.88 0.13
CA GLU A 86 15.03 11.56 -0.48
C GLU A 86 16.24 11.64 0.46
N ALA A 87 15.99 11.75 1.77
CA ALA A 87 17.04 11.75 2.78
C ALA A 87 16.51 11.30 4.14
N VAL A 88 17.41 10.80 4.98
CA VAL A 88 17.16 10.58 6.41
C VAL A 88 18.30 11.16 7.23
N LYS A 89 17.96 11.70 8.39
CA LYS A 89 18.92 12.02 9.45
C LYS A 89 18.81 10.93 10.50
N ILE A 90 19.94 10.34 10.88
CA ILE A 90 20.02 9.26 11.86
C ILE A 90 20.99 9.60 12.97
N LEU A 91 20.77 8.99 14.13
CA LEU A 91 21.75 8.90 15.22
C LEU A 91 22.30 7.47 15.24
N THR A 92 23.64 7.36 15.19
CA THR A 92 24.33 6.08 15.29
C THR A 92 24.43 5.61 16.75
N ILE A 93 24.85 4.38 16.95
CA ILE A 93 25.07 3.84 18.30
C ILE A 93 26.17 4.62 19.08
N ASP A 94 27.10 5.24 18.36
CA ASP A 94 28.17 6.04 18.94
C ASP A 94 27.73 7.50 19.23
N GLY A 95 26.48 7.84 18.94
CA GLY A 95 25.90 9.16 19.14
C GLY A 95 26.24 10.17 18.04
N GLU A 96 26.78 9.74 16.94
CA GLU A 96 27.05 10.58 15.77
C GLU A 96 25.76 10.83 14.98
N GLU A 97 25.60 12.07 14.51
CA GLU A 97 24.52 12.44 13.60
C GLU A 97 25.00 12.30 12.15
N LEU A 98 24.28 11.52 11.35
CA LEU A 98 24.56 11.33 9.93
C LEU A 98 23.33 11.73 9.11
N ILE A 99 23.57 12.37 7.97
CA ILE A 99 22.56 12.62 6.95
C ILE A 99 22.88 11.71 5.77
N LEU A 100 21.93 10.86 5.40
CA LEU A 100 22.01 9.95 4.25
C LEU A 100 21.02 10.41 3.20
N SER A 101 21.48 10.66 2.01
CA SER A 101 20.69 11.27 0.94
C SER A 101 20.79 10.45 -0.35
N ARG A 102 19.76 10.55 -1.18
CA ARG A 102 19.75 9.96 -2.53
C ARG A 102 20.83 10.52 -3.44
N SER A 103 21.28 11.75 -3.17
CA SER A 103 22.34 12.42 -3.93
C SER A 103 23.77 12.03 -3.50
N ASP A 104 23.93 11.27 -2.42
CA ASP A 104 25.23 10.86 -1.93
C ASP A 104 25.92 9.94 -2.96
N GLN A 105 27.22 10.20 -3.16
CA GLN A 105 28.05 9.37 -4.03
C GLN A 105 28.57 8.16 -3.27
N GLY A 106 28.58 6.99 -3.92
CA GLY A 106 29.10 5.75 -3.36
C GLY A 106 28.03 4.71 -3.03
N LEU A 107 28.12 4.10 -1.85
CA LEU A 107 27.18 3.08 -1.42
C LEU A 107 25.80 3.69 -1.12
N GLY A 108 24.73 3.04 -1.55
CA GLY A 108 23.36 3.49 -1.32
C GLY A 108 22.90 3.29 0.13
N LEU A 109 23.53 3.98 1.09
CA LEU A 109 23.24 3.85 2.51
C LEU A 109 21.80 4.26 2.84
N LEU A 110 21.24 5.25 2.12
CA LEU A 110 19.83 5.59 2.26
C LEU A 110 18.91 4.39 1.95
N ALA A 111 19.22 3.63 0.89
CA ALA A 111 18.45 2.42 0.56
C ALA A 111 18.61 1.33 1.63
N LEU A 112 19.78 1.22 2.24
CA LEU A 112 20.05 0.29 3.34
C LEU A 112 19.26 0.64 4.60
N MET A 113 19.04 1.93 4.86
CA MET A 113 18.22 2.39 6.01
C MET A 113 16.75 2.04 5.84
N ASN A 114 16.24 1.97 4.60
CA ASN A 114 14.88 1.54 4.33
C ASN A 114 14.77 0.02 4.47
N GLY A 115 14.02 -0.43 5.46
CA GLY A 115 13.90 -1.85 5.83
C GLY A 115 14.96 -2.32 6.83
N SER A 116 15.66 -1.39 7.50
CA SER A 116 16.70 -1.70 8.51
C SER A 116 16.14 -2.16 9.85
N GLU A 117 14.82 -2.11 10.05
CA GLU A 117 14.12 -2.47 11.30
C GLU A 117 14.66 -1.75 12.56
N GLY A 118 15.29 -0.56 12.36
CA GLY A 118 15.93 0.20 13.42
C GLY A 118 17.29 -0.34 13.89
N LEU A 119 17.87 -1.33 13.21
CA LEU A 119 19.12 -2.00 13.60
C LEU A 119 20.38 -1.19 13.26
N LEU A 120 20.29 -0.23 12.33
CA LEU A 120 21.46 0.53 11.84
C LEU A 120 21.56 1.94 12.41
N GLY A 121 20.56 2.40 13.14
CA GLY A 121 20.52 3.71 13.75
C GLY A 121 19.10 4.18 14.03
N VAL A 122 19.00 5.25 14.81
CA VAL A 122 17.71 5.89 15.16
C VAL A 122 17.42 7.00 14.16
N ILE A 123 16.34 6.84 13.38
CA ILE A 123 15.90 7.87 12.45
C ILE A 123 15.28 9.03 13.26
N VAL A 124 15.75 10.27 13.05
CA VAL A 124 15.27 11.46 13.75
C VAL A 124 14.65 12.51 12.82
N GLU A 125 14.90 12.42 11.53
CA GLU A 125 14.31 13.29 10.50
C GLU A 125 14.25 12.57 9.15
N ILE A 126 13.22 12.82 8.37
CA ILE A 126 13.01 12.21 7.07
C ILE A 126 12.61 13.30 6.08
N THR A 127 13.29 13.35 4.94
CA THR A 127 12.86 14.12 3.77
C THR A 127 12.10 13.20 2.84
N VAL A 128 10.81 13.46 2.68
CA VAL A 128 9.91 12.68 1.81
C VAL A 128 9.64 13.41 0.51
N LYS A 129 9.52 12.64 -0.57
CA LYS A 129 9.03 13.10 -1.86
C LYS A 129 7.51 13.18 -1.84
N LEU A 130 6.97 14.29 -2.33
CA LEU A 130 5.55 14.50 -2.51
C LEU A 130 5.15 14.30 -3.97
N THR A 131 3.90 13.94 -4.19
CA THR A 131 3.33 13.70 -5.52
C THR A 131 2.14 14.63 -5.72
N LYS A 132 1.91 15.11 -6.93
CA LYS A 132 0.72 15.89 -7.26
C LYS A 132 -0.52 15.02 -7.14
N THR A 133 -1.56 15.54 -6.51
CA THR A 133 -2.86 14.88 -6.45
C THR A 133 -3.39 14.70 -7.87
N PRO A 134 -3.80 13.48 -8.27
CA PRO A 134 -4.34 13.21 -9.60
C PRO A 134 -5.66 13.97 -9.81
N ASN A 135 -5.91 14.40 -11.05
CA ASN A 135 -7.12 15.15 -11.38
C ASN A 135 -8.37 14.26 -11.35
N LEU A 136 -8.19 12.96 -11.62
CA LEU A 136 -9.25 11.96 -11.63
C LEU A 136 -8.68 10.64 -11.12
N ALA A 137 -9.49 9.92 -10.33
CA ALA A 137 -9.27 8.52 -9.99
C ALA A 137 -10.58 7.74 -10.15
N ARG A 138 -10.49 6.51 -10.64
CA ARG A 138 -11.61 5.57 -10.80
C ARG A 138 -11.20 4.17 -10.37
N VAL A 139 -12.07 3.50 -9.65
CA VAL A 139 -11.91 2.08 -9.30
C VAL A 139 -12.82 1.24 -10.17
N VAL A 140 -12.25 0.24 -10.80
CA VAL A 140 -12.98 -0.86 -11.43
C VAL A 140 -12.99 -2.03 -10.46
N MET A 141 -14.17 -2.44 -10.04
CA MET A 141 -14.41 -3.66 -9.28
C MET A 141 -14.88 -4.75 -10.23
N ALA A 142 -14.22 -5.91 -10.24
CA ALA A 142 -14.60 -7.04 -11.10
C ALA A 142 -14.66 -8.33 -10.29
N GLY A 143 -15.79 -9.03 -10.34
CA GLY A 143 -16.00 -10.35 -9.76
C GLY A 143 -15.66 -11.47 -10.75
N PHE A 144 -15.14 -12.60 -10.24
CA PHE A 144 -14.74 -13.75 -11.04
C PHE A 144 -15.24 -15.05 -10.40
N ASP A 145 -15.60 -16.02 -11.24
CA ASP A 145 -16.02 -17.35 -10.82
C ASP A 145 -14.86 -18.26 -10.45
N SER A 146 -13.62 -17.83 -10.70
CA SER A 146 -12.41 -18.53 -10.28
C SER A 146 -11.27 -17.58 -9.89
N VAL A 147 -10.46 -18.01 -8.91
CA VAL A 147 -9.23 -17.32 -8.50
C VAL A 147 -8.24 -17.23 -9.66
N ARG A 148 -8.17 -18.29 -10.50
CA ARG A 148 -7.28 -18.35 -11.68
C ARG A 148 -7.63 -17.27 -12.70
N ASP A 149 -8.90 -17.07 -13.01
CA ASP A 149 -9.32 -16.08 -14.00
C ASP A 149 -9.03 -14.65 -13.48
N CYS A 150 -9.27 -14.39 -12.20
CA CYS A 150 -8.92 -13.14 -11.57
C CYS A 150 -7.40 -12.87 -11.64
N ALA A 151 -6.57 -13.86 -11.28
CA ALA A 151 -5.11 -13.74 -11.34
C ALA A 151 -4.59 -13.55 -12.78
N ASN A 152 -5.21 -14.20 -13.75
CA ASN A 152 -4.92 -14.00 -15.18
C ASN A 152 -5.29 -12.59 -15.64
N ALA A 153 -6.42 -12.04 -15.15
CA ALA A 153 -6.83 -10.67 -15.44
C ALA A 153 -5.79 -9.65 -14.93
N VAL A 154 -5.26 -9.84 -13.71
CA VAL A 154 -4.14 -9.03 -13.17
C VAL A 154 -2.94 -9.03 -14.13
N ALA A 155 -2.49 -10.22 -14.56
CA ALA A 155 -1.36 -10.34 -15.48
C ALA A 155 -1.65 -9.71 -16.86
N ASN A 156 -2.89 -9.83 -17.35
CA ASN A 156 -3.31 -9.30 -18.65
C ASN A 156 -3.42 -7.76 -18.66
N ILE A 157 -3.86 -7.12 -17.57
CA ILE A 157 -3.88 -5.66 -17.44
C ILE A 157 -2.46 -5.12 -17.61
N ILE A 158 -1.49 -5.68 -16.88
CA ILE A 158 -0.09 -5.26 -16.99
C ILE A 158 0.48 -5.54 -18.40
N ARG A 159 0.15 -6.70 -18.99
CA ARG A 159 0.57 -7.03 -20.38
C ARG A 159 -0.01 -6.09 -21.42
N ALA A 160 -1.21 -5.55 -21.17
CA ALA A 160 -1.84 -4.57 -22.05
C ALA A 160 -1.19 -3.16 -21.94
N GLY A 161 -0.18 -2.98 -21.09
CA GLY A 161 0.58 -1.73 -20.93
C GLY A 161 -0.02 -0.77 -19.90
N VAL A 162 -1.06 -1.17 -19.17
CA VAL A 162 -1.64 -0.35 -18.10
C VAL A 162 -0.92 -0.65 -16.78
N ILE A 163 -0.49 0.40 -16.10
CA ILE A 163 0.07 0.33 -14.74
C ILE A 163 -0.92 1.05 -13.80
N PRO A 164 -1.89 0.32 -13.22
CA PRO A 164 -2.88 0.93 -12.35
C PRO A 164 -2.24 1.58 -11.12
N ALA A 165 -2.90 2.60 -10.57
CA ALA A 165 -2.54 3.18 -9.29
C ALA A 165 -2.58 2.13 -8.17
N GLY A 166 -3.64 1.33 -8.14
CA GLY A 166 -3.80 0.19 -7.26
C GLY A 166 -4.36 -1.03 -8.01
N LEU A 167 -3.87 -2.22 -7.67
CA LEU A 167 -4.32 -3.48 -8.27
C LEU A 167 -4.31 -4.57 -7.20
N GLU A 168 -5.47 -4.86 -6.64
CA GLU A 168 -5.65 -5.73 -5.48
C GLU A 168 -6.68 -6.81 -5.76
N MET A 169 -6.40 -8.04 -5.33
CA MET A 169 -7.38 -9.11 -5.42
C MET A 169 -7.67 -9.71 -4.04
N MET A 170 -8.88 -10.23 -3.89
CA MET A 170 -9.35 -10.95 -2.71
C MET A 170 -10.01 -12.25 -3.13
N ASP A 171 -9.84 -13.31 -2.34
CA ASP A 171 -10.60 -14.54 -2.50
C ASP A 171 -11.99 -14.44 -1.81
N SER A 172 -12.80 -15.47 -1.96
CA SER A 172 -14.18 -15.49 -1.42
C SER A 172 -14.22 -15.30 0.11
N PHE A 173 -13.23 -15.81 0.85
CA PHE A 173 -13.17 -15.61 2.30
C PHE A 173 -12.90 -14.16 2.68
N ALA A 174 -11.96 -13.53 2.00
CA ALA A 174 -11.64 -12.12 2.21
C ALA A 174 -12.80 -11.21 1.77
N ILE A 175 -13.51 -11.56 0.69
CA ILE A 175 -14.73 -10.86 0.24
C ILE A 175 -15.81 -10.94 1.32
N GLU A 176 -16.12 -12.13 1.82
CA GLU A 176 -17.13 -12.35 2.86
C GLU A 176 -16.77 -11.58 4.15
N ALA A 177 -15.52 -11.68 4.59
CA ALA A 177 -15.04 -10.97 5.77
C ALA A 177 -15.15 -9.46 5.63
N ALA A 178 -14.65 -8.90 4.51
CA ALA A 178 -14.64 -7.47 4.25
C ALA A 178 -16.08 -6.91 4.09
N GLU A 179 -16.95 -7.61 3.36
CA GLU A 179 -18.34 -7.20 3.16
C GLU A 179 -19.14 -7.27 4.47
N GLY A 180 -18.97 -8.33 5.25
CA GLY A 180 -19.60 -8.47 6.57
C GLY A 180 -19.16 -7.39 7.57
N PHE A 181 -17.98 -6.79 7.34
CA PHE A 181 -17.45 -5.71 8.18
C PHE A 181 -17.83 -4.31 7.67
N ALA A 182 -17.62 -4.05 6.38
CA ALA A 182 -17.64 -2.70 5.80
C ALA A 182 -18.92 -2.39 5.00
N GLN A 183 -19.65 -3.40 4.52
CA GLN A 183 -20.91 -3.30 3.76
C GLN A 183 -20.81 -2.33 2.58
N VAL A 184 -19.84 -2.59 1.69
CA VAL A 184 -19.52 -1.71 0.56
C VAL A 184 -20.08 -2.22 -0.78
N GLY A 185 -20.79 -3.36 -0.79
CA GLY A 185 -21.43 -3.94 -1.96
C GLY A 185 -20.52 -4.87 -2.77
N TYR A 186 -19.62 -5.59 -2.12
CA TYR A 186 -18.82 -6.62 -2.77
C TYR A 186 -19.67 -7.83 -3.17
N PRO A 187 -19.41 -8.45 -4.35
CA PRO A 187 -20.19 -9.60 -4.83
C PRO A 187 -19.86 -10.85 -3.99
N LEU A 188 -20.78 -11.26 -3.13
CA LEU A 188 -20.61 -12.42 -2.23
C LEU A 188 -20.66 -13.78 -2.96
N ASP A 189 -21.14 -13.81 -4.19
CA ASP A 189 -21.19 -14.98 -5.07
C ASP A 189 -19.89 -15.19 -5.87
N ALA A 190 -19.00 -14.20 -5.90
CA ALA A 190 -17.73 -14.30 -6.59
C ALA A 190 -16.71 -15.17 -5.82
N GLN A 191 -15.93 -15.99 -6.56
CA GLN A 191 -14.80 -16.74 -6.00
C GLN A 191 -13.55 -15.89 -5.82
N ALA A 192 -13.45 -14.80 -6.59
CA ALA A 192 -12.41 -13.79 -6.42
C ALA A 192 -12.90 -12.42 -6.87
N LEU A 193 -12.36 -11.38 -6.27
CA LEU A 193 -12.63 -9.98 -6.58
C LEU A 193 -11.34 -9.28 -6.95
N LEU A 194 -11.38 -8.46 -7.99
CA LEU A 194 -10.31 -7.55 -8.38
C LEU A 194 -10.76 -6.11 -8.17
N LEU A 195 -9.94 -5.30 -7.50
CA LEU A 195 -10.02 -3.85 -7.49
C LEU A 195 -8.87 -3.29 -8.30
N CYS A 196 -9.18 -2.50 -9.32
CA CYS A 196 -8.20 -1.86 -10.21
C CYS A 196 -8.45 -0.35 -10.19
N GLU A 197 -7.54 0.42 -9.62
CA GLU A 197 -7.64 1.87 -9.60
C GLU A 197 -6.78 2.49 -10.71
N LEU A 198 -7.38 3.37 -11.47
CA LEU A 198 -6.76 4.18 -12.50
C LEU A 198 -6.79 5.63 -12.06
N ASP A 199 -5.67 6.33 -12.14
CA ASP A 199 -5.56 7.73 -11.75
C ASP A 199 -4.62 8.51 -12.67
N GLY A 200 -4.87 9.81 -12.78
CA GLY A 200 -4.09 10.71 -13.62
C GLY A 200 -4.92 11.87 -14.15
N THR A 201 -4.64 12.27 -15.39
CA THR A 201 -5.49 13.20 -16.13
C THR A 201 -6.77 12.49 -16.61
N GLU A 202 -7.82 13.24 -16.88
CA GLU A 202 -9.08 12.70 -17.37
C GLU A 202 -8.92 11.89 -18.68
N ALA A 203 -8.04 12.33 -19.56
CA ALA A 203 -7.77 11.64 -20.84
C ALA A 203 -7.04 10.31 -20.62
N GLU A 204 -6.05 10.28 -19.71
CA GLU A 204 -5.33 9.05 -19.36
C GLU A 204 -6.27 8.03 -18.72
N VAL A 205 -7.02 8.43 -17.70
CA VAL A 205 -7.95 7.54 -17.00
C VAL A 205 -9.01 6.96 -17.94
N ARG A 206 -9.57 7.76 -18.85
CA ARG A 206 -10.54 7.28 -19.84
C ARG A 206 -9.92 6.26 -20.80
N SER A 207 -8.73 6.55 -21.32
CA SER A 207 -8.04 5.65 -22.25
C SER A 207 -7.67 4.31 -21.60
N GLU A 208 -7.13 4.36 -20.37
CA GLU A 208 -6.77 3.17 -19.62
C GLU A 208 -8.01 2.37 -19.20
N LEU A 209 -9.11 3.03 -18.82
CA LEU A 209 -10.37 2.39 -18.48
C LEU A 209 -10.92 1.55 -19.65
N ASP A 210 -10.89 2.07 -20.88
CA ASP A 210 -11.32 1.33 -22.07
C ASP A 210 -10.49 0.05 -22.27
N VAL A 211 -9.17 0.10 -22.01
CA VAL A 211 -8.29 -1.06 -22.10
C VAL A 211 -8.60 -2.07 -20.98
N VAL A 212 -8.74 -1.59 -19.75
CA VAL A 212 -9.03 -2.43 -18.58
C VAL A 212 -10.38 -3.15 -18.75
N LEU A 213 -11.44 -2.44 -19.17
CA LEU A 213 -12.75 -3.05 -19.39
C LEU A 213 -12.72 -4.14 -20.48
N LYS A 214 -11.93 -3.97 -21.54
CA LYS A 214 -11.72 -5.03 -22.54
C LYS A 214 -11.03 -6.25 -21.97
N VAL A 215 -9.99 -6.06 -21.14
CA VAL A 215 -9.28 -7.14 -20.49
C VAL A 215 -10.19 -7.90 -19.51
N LEU A 216 -11.08 -7.18 -18.82
CA LEU A 216 -12.00 -7.73 -17.83
C LEU A 216 -13.29 -8.30 -18.41
N SER A 217 -13.44 -8.37 -19.74
CA SER A 217 -14.68 -8.84 -20.41
C SER A 217 -15.14 -10.26 -20.04
N GLY A 218 -14.26 -11.07 -19.44
CA GLY A 218 -14.59 -12.41 -18.91
C GLY A 218 -14.97 -12.43 -17.42
N ALA A 219 -15.06 -11.28 -16.75
CA ALA A 219 -15.53 -11.20 -15.37
C ALA A 219 -17.03 -11.47 -15.27
N SER A 220 -17.48 -12.10 -14.18
CA SER A 220 -18.91 -12.37 -13.92
C SER A 220 -19.68 -11.10 -13.56
N SER A 221 -18.99 -10.10 -12.99
CA SER A 221 -19.56 -8.78 -12.74
C SER A 221 -18.49 -7.71 -12.87
N ILE A 222 -18.88 -6.52 -13.36
CA ILE A 222 -18.00 -5.34 -13.43
C ILE A 222 -18.77 -4.13 -12.95
N LYS A 223 -18.13 -3.33 -12.09
CA LYS A 223 -18.63 -2.04 -11.64
C LYS A 223 -17.49 -1.02 -11.67
N VAL A 224 -17.77 0.17 -12.21
CA VAL A 224 -16.83 1.31 -12.19
C VAL A 224 -17.37 2.33 -11.18
N SER A 225 -16.52 2.88 -10.33
CA SER A 225 -16.96 3.91 -9.39
C SER A 225 -17.42 5.17 -10.12
N ASP A 226 -18.61 5.68 -9.78
CA ASP A 226 -19.19 6.87 -10.39
C ASP A 226 -18.62 8.18 -9.84
N ASN A 227 -18.18 8.15 -8.59
CA ASN A 227 -17.71 9.32 -7.86
C ASN A 227 -16.63 8.95 -6.83
N GLU A 228 -16.07 9.98 -6.20
CA GLU A 228 -15.00 9.83 -5.20
C GLU A 228 -15.45 9.06 -3.96
N GLN A 229 -16.69 9.26 -3.49
CA GLN A 229 -17.20 8.55 -2.30
C GLN A 229 -17.27 7.04 -2.56
N GLU A 230 -17.78 6.64 -3.71
CA GLU A 230 -17.87 5.23 -4.08
C GLU A 230 -16.48 4.58 -4.24
N ARG A 231 -15.52 5.33 -4.82
CA ARG A 231 -14.11 4.92 -4.90
C ARG A 231 -13.54 4.64 -3.50
N LEU A 232 -13.74 5.58 -2.58
CA LEU A 232 -13.27 5.45 -1.19
C LEU A 232 -13.94 4.29 -0.45
N ASP A 233 -15.24 4.06 -0.67
CA ASP A 233 -15.97 2.97 -0.03
C ASP A 233 -15.45 1.60 -0.51
N LEU A 234 -15.16 1.43 -1.79
CA LEU A 234 -14.56 0.21 -2.32
C LEU A 234 -13.19 -0.07 -1.68
N TRP A 235 -12.33 0.95 -1.56
CA TRP A 235 -11.05 0.80 -0.86
C TRP A 235 -11.20 0.57 0.65
N LYS A 236 -12.20 1.17 1.28
CA LYS A 236 -12.49 0.95 2.69
C LYS A 236 -12.73 -0.52 2.99
N GLY A 237 -13.51 -1.22 2.14
CA GLY A 237 -13.71 -2.67 2.26
C GLY A 237 -12.37 -3.42 2.27
N ARG A 238 -11.50 -3.18 1.28
CA ARG A 238 -10.18 -3.85 1.18
C ARG A 238 -9.25 -3.50 2.34
N LYS A 239 -9.16 -2.23 2.71
CA LYS A 239 -8.31 -1.77 3.83
C LYS A 239 -8.81 -2.28 5.19
N SER A 240 -10.06 -2.73 5.28
CA SER A 240 -10.65 -3.31 6.49
C SER A 240 -10.42 -4.82 6.63
N ALA A 241 -9.70 -5.46 5.72
CA ALA A 241 -9.52 -6.93 5.71
C ALA A 241 -8.95 -7.46 7.05
N PHE A 242 -7.93 -6.81 7.62
CA PHE A 242 -7.35 -7.20 8.91
C PHE A 242 -8.34 -7.18 10.08
N PRO A 243 -9.02 -6.05 10.38
CA PRO A 243 -10.02 -6.04 11.45
C PRO A 243 -11.22 -6.94 11.13
N ALA A 244 -11.54 -7.16 9.84
CA ALA A 244 -12.60 -8.06 9.44
C ALA A 244 -12.28 -9.52 9.76
N VAL A 245 -11.07 -9.98 9.42
CA VAL A 245 -10.59 -11.35 9.74
C VAL A 245 -10.52 -11.56 11.25
N GLY A 246 -10.11 -10.56 12.03
CA GLY A 246 -10.08 -10.62 13.49
C GLY A 246 -11.45 -10.84 14.16
N ARG A 247 -12.56 -10.57 13.45
CA ARG A 247 -13.92 -10.93 13.91
C ARG A 247 -14.26 -12.39 13.66
N LEU A 248 -13.68 -13.01 12.63
CA LEU A 248 -13.91 -14.41 12.30
C LEU A 248 -13.02 -15.34 13.12
N SER A 249 -11.79 -14.92 13.39
CA SER A 249 -10.83 -15.65 14.21
C SER A 249 -10.04 -14.66 15.07
N PRO A 250 -10.19 -14.72 16.42
CA PRO A 250 -9.47 -13.83 17.32
C PRO A 250 -7.94 -14.03 17.26
N ASP A 251 -7.51 -15.23 16.90
CA ASP A 251 -6.11 -15.59 16.70
C ASP A 251 -5.86 -15.90 15.22
N TYR A 252 -4.97 -15.15 14.58
CA TYR A 252 -4.54 -15.41 13.21
C TYR A 252 -3.06 -15.08 13.03
N TYR A 253 -2.43 -15.74 12.09
CA TYR A 253 -1.05 -15.49 11.72
C TYR A 253 -1.00 -14.96 10.28
N CYS A 254 -0.55 -13.72 10.13
CA CYS A 254 -0.38 -13.11 8.82
C CYS A 254 1.00 -13.46 8.27
N MET A 255 1.03 -13.94 7.03
CA MET A 255 2.26 -14.24 6.30
C MET A 255 2.25 -13.50 4.97
N ASP A 256 3.35 -12.81 4.68
CA ASP A 256 3.58 -12.19 3.39
C ASP A 256 4.52 -13.05 2.55
N GLY A 257 4.22 -13.12 1.25
CA GLY A 257 5.06 -13.81 0.28
C GLY A 257 5.15 -13.03 -1.02
N THR A 258 6.33 -13.02 -1.62
CA THR A 258 6.56 -12.40 -2.92
C THR A 258 6.83 -13.47 -3.96
N ILE A 259 6.09 -13.42 -5.06
CA ILE A 259 6.21 -14.37 -6.17
C ILE A 259 6.26 -13.65 -7.52
N PRO A 260 6.90 -14.23 -8.54
CA PRO A 260 6.79 -13.69 -9.89
C PRO A 260 5.33 -13.71 -10.36
N ARG A 261 4.85 -12.60 -10.93
CA ARG A 261 3.44 -12.43 -11.36
C ARG A 261 2.91 -13.56 -12.24
N ARG A 262 3.75 -14.17 -13.09
CA ARG A 262 3.36 -15.31 -13.92
C ARG A 262 2.93 -16.56 -13.14
N HIS A 263 3.30 -16.66 -11.86
CA HIS A 263 2.97 -17.79 -10.99
C HIS A 263 1.85 -17.47 -10.00
N LEU A 264 1.24 -16.28 -10.12
CA LEU A 264 0.22 -15.82 -9.17
C LEU A 264 -0.96 -16.81 -9.09
N ALA A 265 -1.52 -17.19 -10.25
CA ALA A 265 -2.66 -18.11 -10.31
C ALA A 265 -2.34 -19.47 -9.69
N ASP A 266 -1.21 -20.08 -10.07
CA ASP A 266 -0.79 -21.40 -9.58
C ASP A 266 -0.53 -21.38 -8.06
N MET A 267 0.08 -20.29 -7.55
CA MET A 267 0.37 -20.16 -6.13
C MET A 267 -0.90 -19.99 -5.31
N LEU A 268 -1.84 -19.16 -5.74
CA LEU A 268 -3.10 -18.97 -5.04
C LEU A 268 -3.95 -20.24 -5.00
N GLU A 269 -3.99 -21.00 -6.10
CA GLU A 269 -4.64 -22.32 -6.09
C GLU A 269 -3.95 -23.27 -5.11
N LYS A 270 -2.61 -23.26 -5.07
CA LYS A 270 -1.86 -24.10 -4.14
C LYS A 270 -2.11 -23.73 -2.68
N ILE A 271 -2.20 -22.43 -2.36
CA ILE A 271 -2.58 -21.96 -1.03
C ILE A 271 -3.98 -22.46 -0.67
N ASN A 272 -4.95 -22.37 -1.57
CA ASN A 272 -6.31 -22.86 -1.36
C ASN A 272 -6.36 -24.38 -1.12
N GLU A 273 -5.59 -25.18 -1.87
CA GLU A 273 -5.44 -26.63 -1.63
C GLU A 273 -4.88 -26.94 -0.23
N LEU A 274 -3.82 -26.22 0.17
CA LEU A 274 -3.18 -26.40 1.48
C LEU A 274 -4.12 -25.96 2.61
N SER A 275 -4.85 -24.85 2.44
CA SER A 275 -5.86 -24.38 3.37
C SER A 275 -6.92 -25.47 3.65
N LYS A 276 -7.47 -26.08 2.58
CA LYS A 276 -8.42 -27.18 2.70
C LYS A 276 -7.81 -28.42 3.37
N LYS A 277 -6.57 -28.77 2.96
CA LYS A 277 -5.87 -29.96 3.50
C LYS A 277 -5.60 -29.85 5.00
N TYR A 278 -5.22 -28.67 5.47
CA TYR A 278 -4.86 -28.45 6.88
C TYR A 278 -5.99 -27.81 7.69
N GLN A 279 -7.17 -27.63 7.10
CA GLN A 279 -8.33 -26.98 7.74
C GLN A 279 -8.03 -25.58 8.29
N LEU A 280 -7.16 -24.84 7.59
CA LEU A 280 -6.85 -23.44 7.86
C LEU A 280 -7.81 -22.56 7.05
N ARG A 281 -8.03 -21.35 7.55
CA ARG A 281 -8.83 -20.33 6.87
C ARG A 281 -8.00 -19.08 6.69
#